data_7096678b8f285b3b6f1939f7ff970620
#
_entry.id   7096678b8f285b3b6f1939f7ff970620
#
_cell.length_a   1.000
_cell.length_b   1.000
_cell.length_c   1.000
_cell.angle_alpha   90.00
_cell.angle_beta   90.00
_cell.angle_gamma   90.00
#
_symmetry.space_group_name_H-M   'P 1'
#
loop_
_entity.id
_entity.type
_entity.pdbx_description
1 polymer ?
#
loop_
_entity_poly.entity_id
_entity_poly.type
_entity_poly.pdbx_seq_one_letter_code
_entity_poly.pdbx_strand_id
1 'polypeptide(L)'
;MNEKIMEIFARNIVASLPKNKRRLYQFIEGMEDSLAQQSDTKEQFLTLLKEQLPHQQAANRFNMSLDETMKLMHEIEDEINEKLERKLQNYKWIDYTEQVYGNQVEAIKNKQCFLIFQ
;
A
#
# COMPACT_ATOMS: atom_id res chain seq x y z
N MET A 1 2.17 -3.55 -15.22
CA MET A 1 2.81 -4.06 -14.02
C MET A 1 1.93 -5.09 -13.34
N ASN A 2 2.54 -6.08 -12.74
CA ASN A 2 1.82 -7.17 -12.10
C ASN A 2 1.20 -6.68 -10.78
N GLU A 3 -0.11 -6.86 -10.61
CA GLU A 3 -0.83 -6.47 -9.41
C GLU A 3 -0.28 -7.15 -8.16
N LYS A 4 0.18 -8.39 -8.31
CA LYS A 4 0.74 -9.14 -7.19
C LYS A 4 2.02 -8.51 -6.66
N ILE A 5 2.85 -7.98 -7.54
CA ILE A 5 4.08 -7.26 -7.14
C ILE A 5 3.73 -5.99 -6.40
N MET A 6 2.74 -5.24 -6.88
CA MET A 6 2.25 -4.04 -6.21
C MET A 6 1.75 -4.37 -4.80
N GLU A 7 0.98 -5.45 -4.70
CA GLU A 7 0.44 -5.91 -3.43
C GLU A 7 1.53 -6.27 -2.43
N ILE A 8 2.58 -6.97 -2.90
CA ILE A 8 3.71 -7.33 -2.06
C ILE A 8 4.45 -6.08 -1.58
N PHE A 9 4.71 -5.14 -2.48
CA PHE A 9 5.38 -3.89 -2.13
C PHE A 9 4.57 -3.10 -1.10
N ALA A 10 3.26 -2.96 -1.32
CA ALA A 10 2.39 -2.24 -0.41
C ALA A 10 2.38 -2.88 0.98
N ARG A 11 2.28 -4.19 1.03
CA ARG A 11 2.30 -4.94 2.29
C ARG A 11 3.59 -4.73 3.06
N ASN A 12 4.73 -4.75 2.37
CA ASN A 12 6.02 -4.53 3.00
C ASN A 12 6.15 -3.11 3.55
N ILE A 13 5.63 -2.13 2.81
CA ILE A 13 5.66 -0.74 3.25
C ILE A 13 4.81 -0.56 4.50
N VAL A 14 3.60 -1.11 4.51
CA VAL A 14 2.71 -1.03 5.67
C VAL A 14 3.37 -1.68 6.89
N ALA A 15 4.00 -2.83 6.70
CA ALA A 15 4.69 -3.52 7.79
C ALA A 15 5.84 -2.70 8.38
N SER A 16 6.41 -1.79 7.60
CA SER A 16 7.52 -0.94 8.05
C SER A 16 7.08 0.37 8.69
N LEU A 17 5.78 0.68 8.68
CA LEU A 17 5.28 1.91 9.29
C LEU A 17 5.46 1.91 10.80
N PRO A 18 5.60 3.09 11.44
CA PRO A 18 5.57 3.18 12.89
C PRO A 18 4.29 2.54 13.45
N LYS A 19 4.39 1.98 14.64
CA LYS A 19 3.32 1.18 15.24
C LYS A 19 1.96 1.89 15.26
N ASN A 20 1.94 3.17 15.66
CA ASN A 20 0.70 3.93 15.74
C ASN A 20 0.05 4.13 14.36
N LYS A 21 0.87 4.46 13.37
CA LYS A 21 0.40 4.63 11.99
C LYS A 21 -0.07 3.31 11.41
N ARG A 22 0.69 2.25 11.62
CA ARG A 22 0.34 0.92 11.11
C ARG A 22 -0.97 0.43 11.68
N ARG A 23 -1.19 0.61 12.97
CA ARG A 23 -2.42 0.16 13.62
C ARG A 23 -3.65 0.89 13.08
N LEU A 24 -3.54 2.20 12.93
CA LEU A 24 -4.63 3.00 12.40
C LEU A 24 -4.95 2.59 10.95
N TYR A 25 -3.92 2.50 10.14
CA TYR A 25 -4.08 2.14 8.74
C TYR A 25 -4.71 0.75 8.58
N GLN A 26 -4.20 -0.23 9.30
CA GLN A 26 -4.71 -1.59 9.23
C GLN A 26 -6.15 -1.71 9.72
N PHE A 27 -6.51 -0.94 10.73
CA PHE A 27 -7.89 -0.93 11.22
C PHE A 27 -8.85 -0.43 10.14
N ILE A 28 -8.55 0.70 9.54
CA ILE A 28 -9.42 1.31 8.53
C ILE A 28 -9.46 0.46 7.26
N GLU A 29 -8.31 0.01 6.79
CA GLU A 29 -8.22 -0.84 5.59
C GLU A 29 -8.95 -2.16 5.80
N GLY A 30 -8.81 -2.75 6.97
CA GLY A 30 -9.50 -3.99 7.31
C GLY A 30 -11.02 -3.83 7.29
N MET A 31 -11.53 -2.72 7.80
CA MET A 31 -12.95 -2.42 7.74
C MET A 31 -13.42 -2.22 6.31
N GLU A 32 -12.69 -1.45 5.53
CA GLU A 32 -13.04 -1.19 4.15
C GLU A 32 -13.01 -2.47 3.31
N ASP A 33 -12.02 -3.31 3.51
CA ASP A 33 -11.94 -4.60 2.83
C ASP A 33 -13.12 -5.50 3.18
N SER A 34 -13.49 -5.52 4.45
CA SER A 34 -14.62 -6.30 4.92
C SER A 34 -15.93 -5.83 4.27
N LEU A 35 -16.12 -4.51 4.20
CA LEU A 35 -17.30 -3.94 3.55
C LEU A 35 -17.31 -4.22 2.04
N ALA A 36 -16.14 -4.16 1.41
CA ALA A 36 -16.03 -4.50 -0.01
C ALA A 36 -16.43 -5.95 -0.27
N GLN A 37 -16.01 -6.86 0.60
CA GLN A 37 -16.36 -8.28 0.47
C GLN A 37 -17.84 -8.53 0.65
N GLN A 38 -18.54 -7.73 1.41
CA GLN A 38 -19.98 -7.83 1.63
C GLN A 38 -20.80 -7.23 0.48
N SER A 39 -20.14 -6.50 -0.42
CA SER A 39 -20.81 -5.75 -1.47
C SER A 39 -20.72 -6.49 -2.80
N ASP A 40 -21.83 -6.53 -3.54
CA ASP A 40 -21.85 -7.07 -4.90
C ASP A 40 -21.63 -6.00 -5.95
N THR A 41 -21.95 -4.75 -5.61
CA THR A 41 -21.82 -3.62 -6.53
C THR A 41 -21.10 -2.47 -5.86
N LYS A 42 -20.59 -1.54 -6.69
CA LYS A 42 -19.95 -0.34 -6.21
C LYS A 42 -20.90 0.54 -5.38
N GLU A 43 -22.16 0.60 -5.80
CA GLU A 43 -23.18 1.37 -5.10
C GLU A 43 -23.45 0.82 -3.71
N GLN A 44 -23.50 -0.50 -3.56
CA GLN A 44 -23.65 -1.14 -2.26
C GLN A 44 -22.46 -0.83 -1.36
N PHE A 45 -21.26 -0.88 -1.91
CA PHE A 45 -20.06 -0.56 -1.15
C PHE A 45 -20.07 0.86 -0.62
N LEU A 46 -20.43 1.82 -1.47
CA LEU A 46 -20.54 3.24 -1.07
C LEU A 46 -21.59 3.43 0.02
N THR A 47 -22.73 2.73 -0.09
CA THR A 47 -23.77 2.79 0.93
C THR A 47 -23.25 2.26 2.28
N LEU A 48 -22.56 1.14 2.27
CA LEU A 48 -21.98 0.58 3.49
C LEU A 48 -20.93 1.49 4.10
N LEU A 49 -20.10 2.13 3.28
CA LEU A 49 -19.13 3.10 3.78
C LEU A 49 -19.81 4.27 4.50
N LYS A 50 -20.92 4.77 3.94
CA LYS A 50 -21.68 5.85 4.56
C LYS A 50 -22.33 5.43 5.87
N GLU A 51 -22.78 4.19 5.98
CA GLU A 51 -23.41 3.68 7.18
C GLU A 51 -22.41 3.37 8.28
N GLN A 52 -21.28 2.75 7.93
CA GLN A 52 -20.32 2.25 8.90
C GLN A 52 -19.27 3.27 9.32
N LEU A 53 -18.98 4.25 8.48
CA LEU A 53 -18.05 5.34 8.78
C LEU A 53 -16.73 4.84 9.38
N PRO A 54 -15.89 4.15 8.59
CA PRO A 54 -14.65 3.57 9.12
C PRO A 54 -13.72 4.56 9.81
N HIS A 55 -13.60 5.76 9.29
CA HIS A 55 -12.73 6.78 9.89
C HIS A 55 -13.27 7.25 11.24
N GLN A 56 -14.58 7.38 11.38
CA GLN A 56 -15.19 7.76 12.66
C GLN A 56 -15.02 6.65 13.70
N GLN A 57 -15.18 5.41 13.29
CA GLN A 57 -14.97 4.28 14.20
C GLN A 57 -13.51 4.18 14.63
N ALA A 58 -12.59 4.46 13.72
CA ALA A 58 -11.16 4.50 14.04
C ALA A 58 -10.85 5.62 15.03
N ALA A 59 -11.42 6.80 14.81
CA ALA A 59 -11.25 7.93 15.72
C ALA A 59 -11.69 7.56 17.13
N ASN A 60 -12.85 6.94 17.25
CA ASN A 60 -13.38 6.53 18.56
C ASN A 60 -12.49 5.47 19.21
N ARG A 61 -12.03 4.49 18.42
CA ARG A 61 -11.19 3.40 18.94
C ARG A 61 -9.83 3.87 19.41
N PHE A 62 -9.21 4.81 18.69
CA PHE A 62 -7.87 5.28 19.02
C PHE A 62 -7.87 6.58 19.82
N ASN A 63 -9.04 7.01 20.27
CA ASN A 63 -9.21 8.18 21.11
C ASN A 63 -8.67 9.45 20.44
N MET A 64 -9.06 9.64 19.20
CA MET A 64 -8.66 10.79 18.37
C MET A 64 -9.93 11.50 17.87
N SER A 65 -9.78 12.77 17.48
CA SER A 65 -10.85 13.44 16.77
C SER A 65 -10.92 12.92 15.34
N LEU A 66 -12.06 13.12 14.69
CA LEU A 66 -12.19 12.74 13.28
C LEU A 66 -11.19 13.50 12.42
N ASP A 67 -10.99 14.78 12.70
CA ASP A 67 -10.04 15.62 11.96
C ASP A 67 -8.61 15.11 12.09
N GLU A 68 -8.19 14.76 13.30
CA GLU A 68 -6.87 14.18 13.55
C GLU A 68 -6.70 12.85 12.79
N THR A 69 -7.75 12.02 12.81
CA THR A 69 -7.74 10.74 12.13
C THR A 69 -7.58 10.92 10.62
N MET A 70 -8.32 11.86 10.04
CA MET A 70 -8.25 12.13 8.61
C MET A 70 -6.87 12.66 8.21
N LYS A 71 -6.32 13.56 9.00
CA LYS A 71 -4.98 14.11 8.73
C LYS A 71 -3.92 13.04 8.81
N LEU A 72 -3.98 12.21 9.84
CA LEU A 72 -3.00 11.14 10.01
C LEU A 72 -3.10 10.11 8.89
N MET A 73 -4.32 9.76 8.48
CA MET A 73 -4.50 8.85 7.34
C MET A 73 -3.92 9.44 6.05
N HIS A 74 -4.07 10.74 5.84
CA HIS A 74 -3.48 11.41 4.68
C HIS A 74 -1.95 11.29 4.69
N GLU A 75 -1.34 11.53 5.85
CA GLU A 75 0.11 11.38 5.99
C GLU A 75 0.55 9.95 5.69
N ILE A 76 -0.20 8.98 6.20
CA ILE A 76 0.11 7.56 5.99
C ILE A 76 0.02 7.21 4.50
N GLU A 77 -1.04 7.64 3.85
CA GLU A 77 -1.25 7.37 2.42
C GLU A 77 -0.15 8.02 1.57
N ASP A 78 0.23 9.24 1.89
CA ASP A 78 1.32 9.93 1.18
C ASP A 78 2.64 9.18 1.35
N GLU A 79 2.93 8.73 2.57
CA GLU A 79 4.14 7.96 2.85
C GLU A 79 4.16 6.64 2.09
N ILE A 80 3.03 5.94 2.08
CA ILE A 80 2.91 4.68 1.34
C ILE A 80 3.11 4.91 -0.16
N ASN A 81 2.46 5.91 -0.71
CA ASN A 81 2.55 6.22 -2.13
C ASN A 81 3.96 6.60 -2.54
N GLU A 82 4.63 7.39 -1.74
CA GLU A 82 6.01 7.79 -2.02
C GLU A 82 6.96 6.59 -2.02
N LYS A 83 6.84 5.75 -1.01
CA LYS A 83 7.67 4.55 -0.91
C LYS A 83 7.36 3.54 -2.00
N LEU A 84 6.08 3.40 -2.34
CA LEU A 84 5.64 2.51 -3.41
C LEU A 84 6.20 2.96 -4.75
N GLU A 85 6.16 4.26 -5.02
CA GLU A 85 6.68 4.80 -6.26
C GLU A 85 8.18 4.55 -6.41
N ARG A 86 8.95 4.70 -5.34
CA ARG A 86 10.38 4.39 -5.36
C ARG A 86 10.63 2.92 -5.68
N LYS A 87 9.87 2.02 -5.06
CA LYS A 87 10.01 0.59 -5.32
C LYS A 87 9.65 0.25 -6.77
N LEU A 88 8.61 0.89 -7.29
CA LEU A 88 8.19 0.68 -8.68
C LEU A 88 9.24 1.18 -9.66
N GLN A 89 9.88 2.29 -9.39
CA GLN A 89 10.93 2.80 -10.25
C GLN A 89 12.14 1.88 -10.25
N ASN A 90 12.52 1.36 -9.12
CA ASN A 90 13.59 0.39 -9.03
C ASN A 90 13.25 -0.89 -9.80
N TYR A 91 12.01 -1.34 -9.71
CA TYR A 91 11.55 -2.50 -10.46
C TYR A 91 11.61 -2.26 -11.97
N LYS A 92 11.18 -1.10 -12.42
CA LYS A 92 11.24 -0.72 -13.84
C LYS A 92 12.68 -0.65 -14.34
N TRP A 93 13.59 -0.18 -13.49
CA TRP A 93 15.00 -0.12 -13.84
C TRP A 93 15.58 -1.53 -14.05
N ILE A 94 15.22 -2.48 -13.21
CA ILE A 94 15.62 -3.88 -13.36
C ILE A 94 15.10 -4.45 -14.69
N ASP A 95 13.81 -4.21 -14.96
CA ASP A 95 13.16 -4.68 -16.17
C ASP A 95 13.84 -4.10 -17.41
N TYR A 96 14.13 -2.81 -17.38
CA TYR A 96 14.85 -2.14 -18.45
C TYR A 96 16.23 -2.74 -18.66
N THR A 97 16.94 -3.00 -17.59
CA THR A 97 18.27 -3.61 -17.64
C THR A 97 18.21 -4.98 -18.31
N GLU A 98 17.22 -5.78 -17.99
CA GLU A 98 17.02 -7.09 -18.62
C GLU A 98 16.79 -6.96 -20.13
N GLN A 99 15.99 -5.98 -20.53
CA GLN A 99 15.70 -5.76 -21.95
C GLN A 99 16.93 -5.28 -22.72
N VAL A 100 17.73 -4.42 -22.12
CA VAL A 100 18.90 -3.85 -22.78
C VAL A 100 20.02 -4.89 -22.93
N TYR A 101 20.29 -5.64 -21.89
CA TYR A 101 21.39 -6.60 -21.90
C TYR A 101 20.97 -8.00 -22.33
N GLY A 102 19.69 -8.30 -22.27
CA GLY A 102 19.15 -9.58 -22.72
C GLY A 102 19.80 -10.76 -22.02
N ASN A 103 20.13 -11.78 -22.80
CA ASN A 103 20.73 -13.01 -22.28
C ASN A 103 22.26 -12.94 -22.21
N GLN A 104 22.85 -11.82 -22.54
CA GLN A 104 24.31 -11.71 -22.72
C GLN A 104 25.09 -11.78 -21.42
N VAL A 105 24.50 -11.29 -20.33
CA VAL A 105 25.22 -11.15 -19.06
C VAL A 105 24.35 -11.53 -17.88
N GLU A 106 24.04 -12.79 -17.80
CA GLU A 106 23.19 -13.30 -16.74
C GLU A 106 23.76 -13.03 -15.35
N ALA A 107 25.07 -13.12 -15.21
CA ALA A 107 25.75 -12.85 -13.95
C ALA A 107 25.58 -11.39 -13.51
N ILE A 108 25.69 -10.46 -14.46
CA ILE A 108 25.49 -9.04 -14.17
C ILE A 108 24.04 -8.76 -13.86
N LYS A 109 23.12 -9.36 -14.59
CA LYS A 109 21.69 -9.26 -14.37
C LYS A 109 21.32 -9.67 -12.94
N ASN A 110 21.78 -10.83 -12.51
CA ASN A 110 21.53 -11.32 -11.17
C ASN A 110 22.10 -10.39 -10.11
N LYS A 111 23.28 -9.87 -10.37
CA LYS A 111 23.96 -8.95 -9.46
C LYS A 111 23.19 -7.65 -9.31
N GLN A 112 22.70 -7.11 -10.43
CA GLN A 112 21.93 -5.88 -10.43
C GLN A 112 20.58 -6.04 -9.73
N CYS A 113 19.89 -7.13 -9.97
CA CYS A 113 18.65 -7.43 -9.27
C CYS A 113 18.86 -7.49 -7.78
N PHE A 114 19.94 -8.11 -7.34
CA PHE A 114 20.28 -8.22 -5.93
C PHE A 114 20.54 -6.85 -5.29
N LEU A 115 21.30 -6.00 -5.97
CA LEU A 115 21.65 -4.67 -5.46
C LEU A 115 20.44 -3.76 -5.35
N ILE A 116 19.54 -3.82 -6.32
CA ILE A 116 18.39 -2.91 -6.36
C ILE A 116 17.34 -3.27 -5.32
N PHE A 117 17.19 -4.54 -5.00
CA PHE A 117 16.20 -4.98 -4.03
C PHE A 117 16.69 -4.91 -2.59
N GLN A 118 17.90 -4.53 -2.38
CA GLN A 118 18.36 -4.22 -1.04
C GLN A 118 17.83 -2.85 -0.62
#